data_8af6d5bbf774e48aa030135f8f953326
#
_entry.id   8af6d5bbf774e48aa030135f8f953326
#
_cell.length_a   1.000
_cell.length_b   1.000
_cell.length_c   1.000
_cell.angle_alpha   90.00
_cell.angle_beta   90.00
_cell.angle_gamma   90.00
#
_symmetry.space_group_name_H-M   'P 1'
#
loop_
_entity.id
_entity.type
_entity.pdbx_description
1 polymer ?
#
loop_
_entity_poly.entity_id
_entity_poly.type
_entity_poly.pdbx_seq_one_letter_code
_entity_poly.pdbx_strand_id
1 'polypeptide(L)'
;MNETLKQFKENQKRNQENLKKLLDFIHTGEKYGIEIEESFKKKINSAIHIATDQKLRVALVGGFSEGKTSIAAAWIERLDKSMKIDHQESSDAVKIYDIDNEIELVDTPGLFGFKEKIADSDKIERYKDITKKYLSEAHLILYALNPSNPIKESHKDDLNWLFRTLNLLSRTIFVISRFDEEADIEDEEDYNKRFEIKKENVQNRLNDLISLSEKEKEGLIIVAVAANPFGEGLEHWLKYKEEFQKLSRIKTLQDATQKKIKENGGKLTIVE
;
A
#
# COMPACT_ATOMS: atom_id res chain seq x y z
N MET A 1 -9.00 -9.53 -2.58
CA MET A 1 -9.17 -8.73 -1.34
C MET A 1 -9.50 -9.58 -0.11
N ASN A 2 -10.55 -10.40 -0.11
CA ASN A 2 -10.97 -11.20 1.08
C ASN A 2 -9.85 -12.04 1.70
N GLU A 3 -9.00 -12.67 0.89
CA GLU A 3 -7.87 -13.45 1.38
C GLU A 3 -6.80 -12.58 2.06
N THR A 4 -6.57 -11.36 1.57
CA THR A 4 -5.65 -10.39 2.20
C THR A 4 -6.17 -9.98 3.58
N LEU A 5 -7.45 -9.68 3.69
CA LEU A 5 -8.09 -9.33 4.96
C LEU A 5 -8.06 -10.51 5.95
N LYS A 6 -8.36 -11.73 5.48
CA LYS A 6 -8.27 -12.95 6.29
C LYS A 6 -6.87 -13.15 6.84
N GLN A 7 -5.85 -13.05 5.98
CA GLN A 7 -4.45 -13.16 6.39
C GLN A 7 -4.05 -12.08 7.41
N PHE A 8 -4.55 -10.85 7.24
CA PHE A 8 -4.33 -9.77 8.20
C PHE A 8 -4.93 -10.11 9.58
N LYS A 9 -6.17 -10.58 9.63
CA LYS A 9 -6.84 -11.00 10.88
C LYS A 9 -6.13 -12.18 11.57
N GLU A 10 -5.64 -13.13 10.79
CA GLU A 10 -4.85 -14.25 11.33
C GLU A 10 -3.54 -13.76 11.97
N ASN A 11 -2.86 -12.80 11.31
CA ASN A 11 -1.66 -12.17 11.86
C ASN A 11 -1.96 -11.38 13.13
N GLN A 12 -3.05 -10.62 13.16
CA GLN A 12 -3.47 -9.88 14.36
C GLN A 12 -3.69 -10.84 15.54
N LYS A 13 -4.44 -11.92 15.34
CA LYS A 13 -4.70 -12.92 16.36
C LYS A 13 -3.39 -13.53 16.90
N ARG A 14 -2.49 -13.91 16.00
CA ARG A 14 -1.18 -14.44 16.39
C ARG A 14 -0.35 -13.42 17.20
N ASN A 15 -0.36 -12.16 16.81
CA ASN A 15 0.35 -11.11 17.53
C ASN A 15 -0.26 -10.89 18.92
N GLN A 16 -1.58 -10.89 19.06
CA GLN A 16 -2.26 -10.82 20.36
C GLN A 16 -1.87 -11.99 21.27
N GLU A 17 -1.88 -13.21 20.74
CA GLU A 17 -1.48 -14.40 21.49
C GLU A 17 -0.02 -14.31 21.97
N ASN A 18 0.89 -13.81 21.12
CA ASN A 18 2.28 -13.62 21.49
C ASN A 18 2.47 -12.54 22.56
N LEU A 19 1.74 -11.43 22.46
CA LEU A 19 1.77 -10.35 23.47
C LEU A 19 1.20 -10.84 24.82
N LYS A 20 0.13 -11.64 24.81
CA LYS A 20 -0.43 -12.25 26.02
C LYS A 20 0.60 -13.20 26.67
N LYS A 21 1.24 -14.07 25.89
CA LYS A 21 2.32 -14.95 26.40
C LYS A 21 3.47 -14.17 27.00
N LEU A 22 3.84 -13.02 26.39
CA LEU A 22 4.86 -12.15 26.94
C LEU A 22 4.43 -11.55 28.30
N LEU A 23 3.16 -11.13 28.40
CA LEU A 23 2.60 -10.62 29.66
C LEU A 23 2.58 -11.68 30.75
N ASP A 24 2.18 -12.92 30.42
CA ASP A 24 2.20 -14.06 31.35
C ASP A 24 3.63 -14.40 31.80
N PHE A 25 4.60 -14.32 30.89
CA PHE A 25 6.01 -14.52 31.22
C PHE A 25 6.51 -13.43 32.21
N ILE A 26 6.13 -12.17 31.99
CA ILE A 26 6.44 -11.06 32.88
C ILE A 26 5.85 -11.31 34.28
N HIS A 27 4.55 -11.65 34.37
CA HIS A 27 3.89 -11.95 35.64
C HIS A 27 4.54 -13.14 36.38
N THR A 28 5.01 -14.13 35.61
CA THR A 28 5.73 -15.26 36.19
C THR A 28 7.08 -14.83 36.76
N GLY A 29 7.83 -13.99 36.04
CA GLY A 29 9.10 -13.43 36.52
C GLY A 29 8.93 -12.65 37.84
N GLU A 30 7.87 -11.84 37.94
CA GLU A 30 7.54 -11.07 39.14
C GLU A 30 7.29 -11.99 40.36
N LYS A 31 6.64 -13.15 40.17
CA LYS A 31 6.47 -14.16 41.25
C LYS A 31 7.78 -14.71 41.77
N TYR A 32 8.82 -14.69 40.94
CA TYR A 32 10.17 -15.10 41.33
C TYR A 32 11.08 -13.95 41.74
N GLY A 33 10.52 -12.74 41.97
CA GLY A 33 11.23 -11.59 42.49
C GLY A 33 11.96 -10.76 41.44
N ILE A 34 11.64 -10.92 40.15
CA ILE A 34 12.16 -10.07 39.09
C ILE A 34 11.34 -8.77 39.05
N GLU A 35 11.98 -7.65 39.29
CA GLU A 35 11.32 -6.34 39.16
C GLU A 35 11.23 -5.93 37.68
N ILE A 36 10.02 -5.67 37.21
CA ILE A 36 9.76 -5.19 35.85
C ILE A 36 9.02 -3.86 35.93
N GLU A 37 9.53 -2.88 35.19
CA GLU A 37 8.95 -1.55 35.15
C GLU A 37 7.48 -1.58 34.71
N GLU A 38 6.60 -0.90 35.47
CA GLU A 38 5.18 -0.77 35.15
C GLU A 38 4.92 -0.13 33.78
N SER A 39 5.85 0.72 33.31
CA SER A 39 5.81 1.33 31.98
C SER A 39 5.81 0.27 30.88
N PHE A 40 6.57 -0.82 31.02
CA PHE A 40 6.61 -1.94 30.09
C PHE A 40 5.29 -2.71 30.02
N LYS A 41 4.72 -3.03 31.17
CA LYS A 41 3.40 -3.70 31.23
C LYS A 41 2.30 -2.87 30.61
N LYS A 42 2.31 -1.57 30.86
CA LYS A 42 1.35 -0.63 30.22
C LYS A 42 1.52 -0.61 28.70
N LYS A 43 2.75 -0.56 28.18
CA LYS A 43 3.03 -0.60 26.74
C LYS A 43 2.52 -1.90 26.11
N ILE A 44 2.72 -3.06 26.74
CA ILE A 44 2.23 -4.35 26.23
C ILE A 44 0.70 -4.39 26.23
N ASN A 45 0.05 -3.96 27.31
CA ASN A 45 -1.41 -3.89 27.37
C ASN A 45 -2.00 -2.96 26.31
N SER A 46 -1.40 -1.79 26.11
CA SER A 46 -1.78 -0.87 25.04
C SER A 46 -1.61 -1.51 23.65
N ALA A 47 -0.50 -2.23 23.41
CA ALA A 47 -0.26 -2.94 22.16
C ALA A 47 -1.29 -4.06 21.92
N ILE A 48 -1.72 -4.79 22.95
CA ILE A 48 -2.79 -5.79 22.85
C ILE A 48 -4.11 -5.11 22.47
N HIS A 49 -4.43 -3.97 23.08
CA HIS A 49 -5.66 -3.24 22.79
C HIS A 49 -5.68 -2.72 21.34
N ILE A 50 -4.59 -2.10 20.92
CA ILE A 50 -4.42 -1.63 19.53
C ILE A 50 -4.59 -2.78 18.54
N ALA A 51 -3.94 -3.93 18.81
CA ALA A 51 -4.03 -5.10 17.94
C ALA A 51 -5.44 -5.69 17.84
N THR A 52 -6.35 -5.39 18.77
CA THR A 52 -7.72 -5.93 18.77
C THR A 52 -8.64 -5.24 17.76
N ASP A 53 -8.53 -3.93 17.61
CA ASP A 53 -9.49 -3.09 16.89
C ASP A 53 -8.93 -2.48 15.59
N GLN A 54 -7.75 -2.91 15.18
CA GLN A 54 -7.09 -2.36 13.98
C GLN A 54 -7.76 -2.83 12.69
N LYS A 55 -8.19 -1.86 11.86
CA LYS A 55 -8.57 -2.10 10.47
C LYS A 55 -7.34 -2.33 9.61
N LEU A 56 -7.50 -3.08 8.52
CA LEU A 56 -6.45 -3.15 7.50
C LEU A 56 -6.31 -1.79 6.80
N ARG A 57 -5.25 -1.05 7.13
CA ARG A 57 -4.98 0.26 6.52
C ARG A 57 -4.11 0.11 5.29
N VAL A 58 -4.63 0.54 4.14
CA VAL A 58 -3.95 0.49 2.84
C VAL A 58 -3.81 1.90 2.30
N ALA A 59 -2.57 2.35 2.10
CA ALA A 59 -2.30 3.66 1.52
C ALA A 59 -2.07 3.56 0.01
N LEU A 60 -2.67 4.49 -0.73
CA LEU A 60 -2.51 4.66 -2.16
C LEU A 60 -1.54 5.82 -2.41
N VAL A 61 -0.43 5.53 -3.04
CA VAL A 61 0.66 6.47 -3.32
C VAL A 61 0.94 6.50 -4.81
N GLY A 62 1.40 7.61 -5.33
CA GLY A 62 1.74 7.77 -6.75
C GLY A 62 1.47 9.17 -7.24
N GLY A 63 1.83 9.46 -8.48
CA GLY A 63 1.61 10.75 -9.11
C GLY A 63 0.13 11.06 -9.35
N PHE A 64 -0.09 12.28 -9.82
CA PHE A 64 -1.43 12.70 -10.23
C PHE A 64 -1.90 11.88 -11.45
N SER A 65 -3.17 11.52 -11.50
CA SER A 65 -3.79 10.74 -12.61
C SER A 65 -3.15 9.37 -12.89
N GLU A 66 -2.42 8.79 -11.95
CA GLU A 66 -1.85 7.43 -12.09
C GLU A 66 -2.83 6.31 -11.73
N GLY A 67 -4.12 6.61 -11.66
CA GLY A 67 -5.17 5.61 -11.47
C GLY A 67 -5.30 5.03 -10.06
N LYS A 68 -4.78 5.71 -9.03
CA LYS A 68 -4.82 5.26 -7.62
C LYS A 68 -6.20 4.81 -7.17
N THR A 69 -7.19 5.66 -7.33
CA THR A 69 -8.58 5.37 -6.92
C THR A 69 -9.19 4.22 -7.73
N SER A 70 -8.87 4.14 -9.04
CA SER A 70 -9.31 3.03 -9.89
C SER A 70 -8.68 1.71 -9.46
N ILE A 71 -7.38 1.70 -9.13
CA ILE A 71 -6.68 0.52 -8.59
C ILE A 71 -7.35 0.06 -7.29
N ALA A 72 -7.64 0.99 -6.38
CA ALA A 72 -8.28 0.65 -5.11
C ALA A 72 -9.67 0.06 -5.32
N ALA A 73 -10.51 0.70 -6.13
CA ALA A 73 -11.86 0.23 -6.41
C ALA A 73 -11.87 -1.14 -7.13
N ALA A 74 -10.94 -1.36 -8.07
CA ALA A 74 -10.75 -2.65 -8.72
C ALA A 74 -10.26 -3.73 -7.73
N TRP A 75 -9.31 -3.39 -6.86
CA TRP A 75 -8.76 -4.31 -5.86
C TRP A 75 -9.82 -4.80 -4.87
N ILE A 76 -10.74 -3.90 -4.42
CA ILE A 76 -11.88 -4.29 -3.58
C ILE A 76 -13.04 -4.88 -4.36
N GLU A 77 -12.99 -4.86 -5.71
CA GLU A 77 -14.07 -5.30 -6.61
C GLU A 77 -15.42 -4.64 -6.30
N ARG A 78 -15.40 -3.38 -5.90
CA ARG A 78 -16.58 -2.62 -5.54
C ARG A 78 -16.38 -1.12 -5.79
N LEU A 79 -17.43 -0.46 -6.26
CA LEU A 79 -17.52 0.99 -6.25
C LEU A 79 -18.18 1.41 -4.94
N ASP A 80 -17.44 2.05 -4.07
CA ASP A 80 -18.02 2.78 -2.96
C ASP A 80 -18.47 4.16 -3.46
N LYS A 81 -19.69 4.57 -3.09
CA LYS A 81 -20.27 5.87 -3.51
C LYS A 81 -19.43 7.07 -3.06
N SER A 82 -18.60 6.90 -2.04
CA SER A 82 -17.66 7.90 -1.57
C SER A 82 -16.39 7.99 -2.43
N MET A 83 -16.06 6.91 -3.17
CA MET A 83 -14.96 6.87 -4.13
C MET A 83 -15.39 7.50 -5.43
N LYS A 84 -15.37 8.82 -5.53
CA LYS A 84 -15.55 9.48 -6.81
C LYS A 84 -14.29 9.27 -7.64
N ILE A 85 -14.40 8.45 -8.68
CA ILE A 85 -13.43 8.41 -9.77
C ILE A 85 -13.71 9.64 -10.63
N ASP A 86 -13.18 10.77 -10.23
CA ASP A 86 -13.35 12.02 -10.95
C ASP A 86 -12.04 12.36 -11.65
N HIS A 87 -12.11 12.65 -12.93
CA HIS A 87 -10.99 13.14 -13.73
C HIS A 87 -10.67 14.61 -13.46
N GLN A 88 -11.43 15.27 -12.58
CA GLN A 88 -11.16 16.64 -12.19
C GLN A 88 -10.29 16.72 -10.95
N GLU A 89 -9.32 17.60 -11.05
CA GLU A 89 -8.42 17.97 -9.96
C GLU A 89 -9.18 18.31 -8.70
N SER A 90 -9.01 17.52 -7.67
CA SER A 90 -9.13 18.05 -6.33
C SER A 90 -8.76 17.00 -5.30
N SER A 91 -7.63 17.10 -4.69
CA SER A 91 -7.59 17.09 -3.24
C SER A 91 -6.21 17.47 -2.78
N ASP A 92 -6.13 18.67 -2.26
CA ASP A 92 -5.02 19.09 -1.39
C ASP A 92 -5.12 18.40 -0.01
N ALA A 93 -5.96 17.38 0.12
CA ALA A 93 -6.21 16.67 1.37
C ALA A 93 -6.18 15.15 1.19
N VAL A 94 -5.63 14.46 2.18
CA VAL A 94 -5.74 12.99 2.30
C VAL A 94 -7.21 12.61 2.42
N LYS A 95 -7.67 11.66 1.59
CA LYS A 95 -9.02 11.08 1.67
C LYS A 95 -8.95 9.72 2.31
N ILE A 96 -9.89 9.45 3.21
CA ILE A 96 -9.98 8.17 3.90
C ILE A 96 -11.33 7.55 3.55
N TYR A 97 -11.30 6.31 3.05
CA TYR A 97 -12.48 5.53 2.74
C TYR A 97 -12.55 4.34 3.68
N ASP A 98 -13.64 4.23 4.41
CA ASP A 98 -13.91 3.10 5.30
C ASP A 98 -14.73 2.06 4.55
N ILE A 99 -14.19 0.87 4.40
CA ILE A 99 -14.83 -0.24 3.70
C ILE A 99 -15.25 -1.30 4.72
N ASP A 100 -16.57 -1.43 4.89
CA ASP A 100 -17.21 -2.42 5.77
C ASP A 100 -16.71 -2.41 7.22
N ASN A 101 -16.16 -1.29 7.68
CA ASN A 101 -15.53 -1.16 8.99
C ASN A 101 -14.32 -2.11 9.21
N GLU A 102 -13.77 -2.68 8.15
CA GLU A 102 -12.67 -3.65 8.17
C GLU A 102 -11.41 -3.15 7.47
N ILE A 103 -11.57 -2.32 6.42
CA ILE A 103 -10.47 -1.78 5.63
C ILE A 103 -10.58 -0.25 5.62
N GLU A 104 -9.46 0.40 5.81
CA GLU A 104 -9.29 1.84 5.66
C GLU A 104 -8.37 2.10 4.49
N LEU A 105 -8.92 2.66 3.41
CA LEU A 105 -8.15 3.10 2.26
C LEU A 105 -7.77 4.57 2.44
N VAL A 106 -6.49 4.85 2.42
CA VAL A 106 -5.94 6.21 2.54
C VAL A 106 -5.44 6.64 1.17
N ASP A 107 -6.21 7.47 0.48
CA ASP A 107 -5.82 8.06 -0.79
C ASP A 107 -5.01 9.33 -0.52
N THR A 108 -3.72 9.27 -0.83
CA THR A 108 -2.84 10.42 -0.68
C THR A 108 -2.88 11.24 -1.96
N PRO A 109 -2.87 12.59 -1.87
CA PRO A 109 -2.68 13.45 -3.03
C PRO A 109 -1.39 13.11 -3.75
N GLY A 110 -1.31 13.40 -5.05
CA GLY A 110 -0.14 13.06 -5.86
C GLY A 110 1.16 13.62 -5.30
N LEU A 111 2.06 12.75 -4.80
CA LEU A 111 3.33 13.14 -4.17
C LEU A 111 4.22 13.99 -5.08
N PHE A 112 4.21 13.72 -6.39
CA PHE A 112 5.18 14.30 -7.33
C PHE A 112 4.73 15.57 -8.03
N GLY A 113 3.51 16.06 -7.81
CA GLY A 113 3.00 17.30 -8.42
C GLY A 113 2.92 18.47 -7.46
N PHE A 114 3.15 18.25 -6.18
CA PHE A 114 2.92 19.25 -5.14
C PHE A 114 3.99 20.35 -5.14
N LYS A 115 5.26 19.99 -5.34
CA LYS A 115 6.37 20.97 -5.42
C LYS A 115 6.25 21.92 -6.61
N GLU A 116 5.67 21.45 -7.71
CA GLU A 116 5.52 22.26 -8.93
C GLU A 116 4.33 23.21 -8.87
N LYS A 117 3.32 22.92 -8.06
CA LYS A 117 2.07 23.69 -7.97
C LYS A 117 1.98 24.64 -6.78
N ILE A 118 2.76 24.44 -5.72
CA ILE A 118 2.71 25.25 -4.51
C ILE A 118 4.03 25.98 -4.29
N ALA A 119 3.98 27.32 -4.46
CA ALA A 119 5.12 28.19 -4.15
C ALA A 119 5.33 28.46 -2.63
N ASP A 120 4.47 27.88 -1.77
CA ASP A 120 4.44 28.11 -0.33
C ASP A 120 5.09 26.94 0.42
N SER A 121 6.26 27.16 0.99
CA SER A 121 7.04 26.17 1.73
C SER A 121 6.28 25.57 2.93
N ASP A 122 5.52 26.40 3.64
CA ASP A 122 4.80 25.99 4.85
C ASP A 122 3.66 25.01 4.54
N LYS A 123 3.03 25.16 3.39
CA LYS A 123 2.00 24.22 2.92
C LYS A 123 2.59 22.87 2.51
N ILE A 124 3.78 22.88 1.90
CA ILE A 124 4.51 21.65 1.52
C ILE A 124 4.92 20.87 2.76
N GLU A 125 5.45 21.54 3.79
CA GLU A 125 5.83 20.89 5.04
C GLU A 125 4.61 20.28 5.75
N ARG A 126 3.54 21.05 5.90
CA ARG A 126 2.29 20.58 6.51
C ARG A 126 1.70 19.36 5.77
N TYR A 127 1.79 19.37 4.45
CA TYR A 127 1.36 18.24 3.62
C TYR A 127 2.21 16.99 3.87
N LYS A 128 3.54 17.14 3.92
CA LYS A 128 4.46 16.04 4.23
C LYS A 128 4.20 15.45 5.60
N ASP A 129 3.92 16.27 6.61
CA ASP A 129 3.64 15.80 7.97
C ASP A 129 2.35 14.99 8.04
N ILE A 130 1.27 15.48 7.41
CA ILE A 130 0.00 14.76 7.34
C ILE A 130 0.19 13.43 6.60
N THR A 131 0.83 13.46 5.43
CA THR A 131 1.08 12.26 4.62
C THR A 131 1.97 11.28 5.38
N LYS A 132 3.02 11.75 6.06
CA LYS A 132 3.90 10.94 6.91
C LYS A 132 3.12 10.14 7.94
N LYS A 133 2.21 10.81 8.67
CA LYS A 133 1.37 10.15 9.68
C LYS A 133 0.62 8.95 9.08
N TYR A 134 -0.15 9.19 8.02
CA TYR A 134 -0.98 8.13 7.42
C TYR A 134 -0.16 7.01 6.79
N LEU A 135 0.96 7.34 6.12
CA LEU A 135 1.82 6.33 5.51
C LEU A 135 2.56 5.48 6.55
N SER A 136 3.00 6.10 7.66
CA SER A 136 3.65 5.38 8.75
C SER A 136 2.71 4.39 9.43
N GLU A 137 1.42 4.70 9.49
CA GLU A 137 0.39 3.85 10.06
C GLU A 137 -0.16 2.79 9.07
N ALA A 138 0.19 2.87 7.77
CA ALA A 138 -0.30 1.93 6.78
C ALA A 138 0.35 0.54 6.93
N HIS A 139 -0.47 -0.50 6.86
CA HIS A 139 -0.01 -1.90 6.83
C HIS A 139 0.50 -2.30 5.46
N LEU A 140 -0.04 -1.66 4.41
CA LEU A 140 0.27 -1.92 3.01
C LEU A 140 0.27 -0.60 2.24
N ILE A 141 1.20 -0.47 1.30
CA ILE A 141 1.27 0.66 0.39
C ILE A 141 1.15 0.14 -1.05
N LEU A 142 0.17 0.63 -1.78
CA LEU A 142 0.04 0.44 -3.21
C LEU A 142 0.60 1.68 -3.91
N TYR A 143 1.77 1.54 -4.50
CA TYR A 143 2.45 2.62 -5.19
C TYR A 143 2.12 2.54 -6.69
N ALA A 144 1.19 3.38 -7.13
CA ALA A 144 0.77 3.45 -8.53
C ALA A 144 1.86 4.10 -9.39
N LEU A 145 2.16 3.48 -10.51
CA LEU A 145 3.16 3.90 -11.48
C LEU A 145 2.51 4.11 -12.85
N ASN A 146 2.94 5.16 -13.55
CA ASN A 146 2.57 5.37 -14.93
C ASN A 146 3.21 4.29 -15.83
N PRO A 147 2.47 3.67 -16.77
CA PRO A 147 3.01 2.58 -17.58
C PRO A 147 4.09 3.03 -18.56
N SER A 148 3.97 4.24 -19.14
CA SER A 148 4.93 4.75 -20.14
C SER A 148 6.23 5.23 -19.52
N ASN A 149 6.17 5.90 -18.35
CA ASN A 149 7.35 6.38 -17.63
C ASN A 149 7.18 6.20 -16.11
N PRO A 150 7.38 4.97 -15.61
CA PRO A 150 7.03 4.61 -14.24
C PRO A 150 7.77 5.41 -13.18
N ILE A 151 9.05 5.66 -13.38
CA ILE A 151 9.91 6.34 -12.39
C ILE A 151 10.80 7.38 -13.08
N LYS A 152 10.64 8.64 -12.68
CA LYS A 152 11.41 9.79 -13.20
C LYS A 152 12.52 10.19 -12.24
N GLU A 153 13.55 10.84 -12.75
CA GLU A 153 14.64 11.41 -11.94
C GLU A 153 14.11 12.41 -10.88
N SER A 154 13.09 13.19 -11.25
CA SER A 154 12.45 14.15 -10.34
C SER A 154 11.79 13.52 -9.12
N HIS A 155 11.56 12.21 -9.13
CA HIS A 155 10.99 11.46 -7.99
C HIS A 155 12.02 11.11 -6.91
N LYS A 156 13.32 11.32 -7.15
CA LYS A 156 14.43 10.89 -6.29
C LYS A 156 14.26 11.27 -4.83
N ASP A 157 13.97 12.54 -4.56
CA ASP A 157 13.84 13.04 -3.19
C ASP A 157 12.67 12.39 -2.45
N ASP A 158 11.54 12.25 -3.14
CA ASP A 158 10.33 11.67 -2.54
C ASP A 158 10.48 10.15 -2.34
N LEU A 159 11.16 9.45 -3.27
CA LEU A 159 11.48 8.03 -3.11
C LEU A 159 12.45 7.80 -1.93
N ASN A 160 13.48 8.65 -1.78
CA ASN A 160 14.39 8.58 -0.65
C ASN A 160 13.65 8.88 0.66
N TRP A 161 12.78 9.86 0.68
CA TRP A 161 11.96 10.15 1.85
C TRP A 161 11.07 8.96 2.24
N LEU A 162 10.32 8.38 1.29
CA LEU A 162 9.44 7.24 1.53
C LEU A 162 10.21 5.99 1.97
N PHE A 163 11.27 5.64 1.24
CA PHE A 163 11.88 4.32 1.35
C PHE A 163 13.15 4.29 2.20
N ARG A 164 13.81 5.43 2.39
CA ARG A 164 15.00 5.53 3.25
C ARG A 164 14.70 6.22 4.59
N THR A 165 13.99 7.35 4.56
CA THR A 165 13.66 8.07 5.80
C THR A 165 12.51 7.39 6.56
N LEU A 166 11.41 7.05 5.89
CA LEU A 166 10.25 6.40 6.52
C LEU A 166 10.33 4.87 6.53
N ASN A 167 11.31 4.27 5.85
CA ASN A 167 11.54 2.81 5.77
C ASN A 167 10.29 2.01 5.34
N LEU A 168 9.57 2.49 4.33
CA LEU A 168 8.29 1.92 3.90
C LEU A 168 8.41 0.88 2.78
N LEU A 169 9.61 0.64 2.22
CA LEU A 169 9.81 -0.25 1.06
C LEU A 169 9.29 -1.67 1.32
N SER A 170 9.51 -2.19 2.53
CA SER A 170 9.08 -3.54 2.91
C SER A 170 7.56 -3.75 2.89
N ARG A 171 6.77 -2.65 2.97
CA ARG A 171 5.30 -2.66 2.95
C ARG A 171 4.72 -2.27 1.59
N THR A 172 5.59 -1.94 0.62
CA THR A 172 5.17 -1.39 -0.66
C THR A 172 5.05 -2.47 -1.73
N ILE A 173 3.98 -2.36 -2.53
CA ILE A 173 3.79 -3.06 -3.80
C ILE A 173 3.76 -1.97 -4.88
N PHE A 174 4.60 -2.10 -5.87
CA PHE A 174 4.61 -1.23 -7.04
C PHE A 174 3.59 -1.73 -8.05
N VAL A 175 2.66 -0.87 -8.44
CA VAL A 175 1.55 -1.22 -9.32
C VAL A 175 1.65 -0.40 -10.60
N ILE A 176 2.10 -1.01 -11.68
CA ILE A 176 2.06 -0.38 -13.00
C ILE A 176 0.60 -0.35 -13.44
N SER A 177 0.02 0.84 -13.44
CA SER A 177 -1.39 1.07 -13.74
C SER A 177 -1.64 1.19 -15.24
N ARG A 178 -2.92 1.12 -15.66
CA ARG A 178 -3.34 1.31 -17.06
C ARG A 178 -2.49 0.53 -18.05
N PHE A 179 -2.25 -0.73 -17.73
CA PHE A 179 -1.31 -1.55 -18.49
C PHE A 179 -1.85 -1.93 -19.89
N ASP A 180 -3.13 -1.75 -20.12
CA ASP A 180 -3.81 -1.77 -21.43
C ASP A 180 -3.36 -0.64 -22.38
N GLU A 181 -2.67 0.40 -21.87
CA GLU A 181 -2.01 1.42 -22.72
C GLU A 181 -0.64 0.98 -23.25
N GLU A 182 -0.06 -0.10 -22.70
CA GLU A 182 1.31 -0.57 -23.01
C GLU A 182 1.36 -1.96 -23.62
N ALA A 183 0.36 -2.79 -23.38
CA ALA A 183 0.30 -4.16 -23.84
C ALA A 183 -1.11 -4.51 -24.33
N ASP A 184 -1.18 -5.46 -25.25
CA ASP A 184 -2.43 -6.14 -25.54
C ASP A 184 -2.78 -7.06 -24.36
N ILE A 185 -3.77 -6.63 -23.56
CA ILE A 185 -4.20 -7.36 -22.36
C ILE A 185 -5.03 -8.62 -22.68
N GLU A 186 -5.50 -8.77 -23.92
CA GLU A 186 -6.18 -9.96 -24.42
C GLU A 186 -5.16 -11.03 -24.86
N ASP A 187 -3.94 -10.61 -25.25
CA ASP A 187 -2.81 -11.48 -25.60
C ASP A 187 -1.88 -11.67 -24.39
N GLU A 188 -1.86 -12.91 -23.88
CA GLU A 188 -1.04 -13.24 -22.70
C GLU A 188 0.47 -13.20 -22.99
N GLU A 189 0.89 -13.49 -24.20
CA GLU A 189 2.32 -13.46 -24.59
C GLU A 189 2.81 -12.01 -24.66
N ASP A 190 2.06 -11.11 -25.31
CA ASP A 190 2.41 -9.69 -25.38
C ASP A 190 2.38 -9.06 -23.98
N TYR A 191 1.33 -9.34 -23.18
CA TYR A 191 1.25 -8.86 -21.79
C TYR A 191 2.50 -9.27 -20.99
N ASN A 192 2.86 -10.55 -20.98
CA ASN A 192 4.00 -11.06 -20.21
C ASN A 192 5.32 -10.45 -20.67
N LYS A 193 5.54 -10.37 -21.97
CA LYS A 193 6.73 -9.76 -22.56
C LYS A 193 6.88 -8.29 -22.18
N ARG A 194 5.82 -7.52 -22.32
CA ARG A 194 5.80 -6.09 -21.93
C ARG A 194 5.98 -5.91 -20.43
N PHE A 195 5.33 -6.75 -19.63
CA PHE A 195 5.45 -6.71 -18.19
C PHE A 195 6.90 -6.93 -17.72
N GLU A 196 7.60 -7.94 -18.21
CA GLU A 196 8.98 -8.19 -17.79
C GLU A 196 9.91 -7.02 -18.16
N ILE A 197 9.74 -6.41 -19.34
CA ILE A 197 10.49 -5.20 -19.73
C ILE A 197 10.24 -4.04 -18.76
N LYS A 198 8.97 -3.77 -18.41
CA LYS A 198 8.62 -2.67 -17.52
C LYS A 198 9.05 -2.95 -16.08
N LYS A 199 8.94 -4.17 -15.62
CA LYS A 199 9.39 -4.61 -14.30
C LYS A 199 10.89 -4.41 -14.13
N GLU A 200 11.69 -4.83 -15.10
CA GLU A 200 13.14 -4.61 -15.10
C GLU A 200 13.48 -3.11 -15.10
N ASN A 201 12.78 -2.32 -15.91
CA ASN A 201 12.94 -0.86 -15.92
C ASN A 201 12.66 -0.25 -14.54
N VAL A 202 11.56 -0.62 -13.89
CA VAL A 202 11.21 -0.13 -12.54
C VAL A 202 12.30 -0.53 -11.52
N GLN A 203 12.78 -1.78 -11.55
CA GLN A 203 13.83 -2.26 -10.65
C GLN A 203 15.14 -1.48 -10.84
N ASN A 204 15.57 -1.30 -12.09
CA ASN A 204 16.79 -0.58 -12.41
C ASN A 204 16.69 0.89 -11.98
N ARG A 205 15.59 1.57 -12.27
CA ARG A 205 15.37 2.96 -11.90
C ARG A 205 15.29 3.16 -10.38
N LEU A 206 14.63 2.24 -9.66
CA LEU A 206 14.65 2.27 -8.19
C LEU A 206 16.06 2.08 -7.65
N ASN A 207 16.83 1.14 -8.20
CA ASN A 207 18.21 0.92 -7.80
C ASN A 207 19.08 2.16 -8.03
N ASP A 208 18.94 2.82 -9.16
CA ASP A 208 19.70 4.03 -9.51
C ASP A 208 19.40 5.20 -8.55
N LEU A 209 18.13 5.36 -8.17
CA LEU A 209 17.67 6.52 -7.39
C LEU A 209 17.84 6.34 -5.88
N ILE A 210 17.68 5.12 -5.37
CA ILE A 210 17.67 4.86 -3.93
C ILE A 210 18.65 3.76 -3.48
N SER A 211 19.48 3.22 -4.38
CA SER A 211 20.55 2.26 -4.07
C SER A 211 20.05 1.04 -3.27
N LEU A 212 19.30 0.17 -3.95
CA LEU A 212 18.72 -1.02 -3.34
C LEU A 212 19.79 -2.05 -2.93
N SER A 213 19.68 -2.62 -1.75
CA SER A 213 20.42 -3.84 -1.38
C SER A 213 19.90 -5.06 -2.13
N GLU A 214 20.69 -6.13 -2.24
CA GLU A 214 20.25 -7.37 -2.90
C GLU A 214 18.98 -7.94 -2.26
N LYS A 215 18.90 -7.94 -0.94
CA LYS A 215 17.70 -8.38 -0.21
C LYS A 215 16.46 -7.54 -0.54
N GLU A 216 16.64 -6.23 -0.74
CA GLU A 216 15.53 -5.37 -1.16
C GLU A 216 15.10 -5.64 -2.60
N LYS A 217 16.06 -5.87 -3.51
CA LYS A 217 15.76 -6.25 -4.91
C LYS A 217 14.95 -7.54 -4.98
N GLU A 218 15.35 -8.57 -4.23
CA GLU A 218 14.64 -9.85 -4.15
C GLU A 218 13.24 -9.69 -3.52
N GLY A 219 13.08 -8.79 -2.56
CA GLY A 219 11.82 -8.50 -1.85
C GLY A 219 10.88 -7.54 -2.58
N LEU A 220 11.30 -6.96 -3.73
CA LEU A 220 10.41 -6.08 -4.51
C LEU A 220 9.25 -6.87 -5.08
N ILE A 221 8.04 -6.35 -4.88
CA ILE A 221 6.85 -6.85 -5.55
C ILE A 221 6.39 -5.78 -6.53
N ILE A 222 6.39 -6.13 -7.81
CA ILE A 222 5.94 -5.28 -8.90
C ILE A 222 4.85 -6.06 -9.64
N VAL A 223 3.72 -5.44 -9.89
CA VAL A 223 2.61 -6.00 -10.66
C VAL A 223 2.13 -4.99 -11.69
N ALA A 224 1.51 -5.47 -12.76
CA ALA A 224 0.86 -4.61 -13.75
C ALA A 224 -0.64 -4.90 -13.78
N VAL A 225 -1.45 -3.86 -13.86
CA VAL A 225 -2.92 -3.99 -13.87
C VAL A 225 -3.57 -2.98 -14.82
N ALA A 226 -4.66 -3.39 -15.44
CA ALA A 226 -5.60 -2.51 -16.11
C ALA A 226 -6.86 -2.41 -15.25
N ALA A 227 -6.87 -1.47 -14.29
CA ALA A 227 -7.98 -1.34 -13.33
C ALA A 227 -9.30 -0.91 -13.99
N ASN A 228 -9.26 -0.38 -15.19
CA ASN A 228 -10.38 -0.01 -16.02
C ASN A 228 -10.07 -0.35 -17.49
N PRO A 229 -10.07 -1.65 -17.86
CA PRO A 229 -9.73 -2.08 -19.20
C PRO A 229 -10.49 -1.28 -20.28
N PHE A 230 -9.77 -0.81 -21.28
CA PHE A 230 -10.30 -0.07 -22.43
C PHE A 230 -11.12 1.20 -22.08
N GLY A 231 -11.10 1.65 -20.82
CA GLY A 231 -11.82 2.85 -20.41
C GLY A 231 -13.34 2.68 -20.23
N GLU A 232 -13.87 1.46 -20.25
CA GLU A 232 -15.32 1.16 -20.19
C GLU A 232 -15.98 1.50 -18.85
N GLY A 233 -15.19 1.75 -17.84
CA GLY A 233 -15.64 2.07 -16.49
C GLY A 233 -15.81 0.84 -15.59
N LEU A 234 -15.50 1.01 -14.32
CA LEU A 234 -15.55 -0.08 -13.36
C LEU A 234 -16.99 -0.60 -13.14
N GLU A 235 -18.03 0.26 -13.27
CA GLU A 235 -19.43 -0.19 -13.20
C GLU A 235 -19.79 -1.20 -14.29
N HIS A 236 -19.21 -1.03 -15.47
CA HIS A 236 -19.35 -2.01 -16.56
C HIS A 236 -18.68 -3.31 -16.15
N TRP A 237 -17.41 -3.27 -15.75
CA TRP A 237 -16.61 -4.45 -15.46
C TRP A 237 -17.09 -5.26 -14.27
N LEU A 238 -17.68 -4.62 -13.25
CA LEU A 238 -18.25 -5.35 -12.12
C LEU A 238 -19.45 -6.23 -12.48
N LYS A 239 -20.07 -6.01 -13.66
CA LYS A 239 -21.11 -6.89 -14.21
C LYS A 239 -20.53 -8.11 -14.92
N TYR A 240 -19.29 -8.02 -15.43
CA TYR A 240 -18.58 -9.06 -16.18
C TYR A 240 -17.32 -9.51 -15.44
N LYS A 241 -17.51 -9.99 -14.22
CA LYS A 241 -16.40 -10.23 -13.26
C LYS A 241 -15.32 -11.20 -13.77
N GLU A 242 -15.68 -12.27 -14.46
CA GLU A 242 -14.69 -13.25 -14.95
C GLU A 242 -13.80 -12.62 -16.03
N GLU A 243 -14.40 -11.91 -16.97
CA GLU A 243 -13.69 -11.20 -18.03
C GLU A 243 -12.83 -10.06 -17.42
N PHE A 244 -13.41 -9.30 -16.49
CA PHE A 244 -12.68 -8.28 -15.75
C PHE A 244 -11.43 -8.83 -15.05
N GLN A 245 -11.54 -9.94 -14.32
CA GLN A 245 -10.39 -10.55 -13.64
C GLN A 245 -9.31 -10.99 -14.62
N LYS A 246 -9.72 -11.51 -15.80
CA LYS A 246 -8.80 -11.92 -16.85
C LYS A 246 -8.06 -10.72 -17.45
N LEU A 247 -8.78 -9.69 -17.88
CA LEU A 247 -8.21 -8.54 -18.56
C LEU A 247 -7.47 -7.59 -17.61
N SER A 248 -8.05 -7.31 -16.46
CA SER A 248 -7.47 -6.36 -15.50
C SER A 248 -6.22 -6.88 -14.80
N ARG A 249 -6.01 -8.20 -14.72
CA ARG A 249 -4.99 -8.86 -13.90
C ARG A 249 -5.08 -8.46 -12.41
N ILE A 250 -6.25 -7.99 -11.95
CA ILE A 250 -6.43 -7.55 -10.56
C ILE A 250 -6.20 -8.67 -9.55
N LYS A 251 -6.43 -9.92 -9.96
CA LYS A 251 -6.12 -11.10 -9.14
C LYS A 251 -4.63 -11.17 -8.76
N THR A 252 -3.73 -10.82 -9.69
CA THR A 252 -2.28 -10.75 -9.41
C THR A 252 -1.97 -9.73 -8.31
N LEU A 253 -2.64 -8.57 -8.32
CA LEU A 253 -2.50 -7.59 -7.24
C LEU A 253 -3.06 -8.12 -5.92
N GLN A 254 -4.22 -8.79 -5.94
CA GLN A 254 -4.81 -9.41 -4.74
C GLN A 254 -3.88 -10.46 -4.11
N ASP A 255 -3.26 -11.31 -4.93
CA ASP A 255 -2.31 -12.33 -4.47
C ASP A 255 -1.02 -11.69 -3.94
N ALA A 256 -0.53 -10.63 -4.60
CA ALA A 256 0.61 -9.85 -4.15
C ALA A 256 0.35 -9.19 -2.78
N THR A 257 -0.84 -8.63 -2.57
CA THR A 257 -1.22 -8.01 -1.28
C THR A 257 -1.33 -9.05 -0.17
N GLN A 258 -1.91 -10.21 -0.43
CA GLN A 258 -1.97 -11.32 0.52
C GLN A 258 -0.55 -11.79 0.91
N LYS A 259 0.32 -12.00 -0.09
CA LYS A 259 1.73 -12.37 0.12
C LYS A 259 2.45 -11.35 0.99
N LYS A 260 2.33 -10.06 0.67
CA LYS A 260 3.00 -8.98 1.41
C LYS A 260 2.53 -8.91 2.86
N ILE A 261 1.24 -9.03 3.13
CA ILE A 261 0.68 -9.06 4.50
C ILE A 261 1.19 -10.30 5.26
N LYS A 262 1.26 -11.46 4.61
CA LYS A 262 1.79 -12.68 5.21
C LYS A 262 3.27 -12.54 5.60
N GLU A 263 4.11 -12.00 4.72
CA GLU A 263 5.54 -11.80 4.94
C GLU A 263 5.83 -10.79 6.05
N ASN A 264 5.08 -9.70 6.09
CA ASN A 264 5.24 -8.66 7.11
C ASN A 264 4.75 -9.06 8.50
N GLY A 265 4.08 -10.23 8.62
CA GLY A 265 3.63 -10.79 9.90
C GLY A 265 2.61 -9.92 10.63
N GLY A 266 1.98 -8.95 9.93
CA GLY A 266 1.10 -7.97 10.58
C GLY A 266 1.86 -7.16 11.61
N LYS A 267 3.04 -6.63 11.26
CA LYS A 267 3.81 -5.75 12.15
C LYS A 267 2.86 -4.71 12.73
N LEU A 268 2.69 -4.75 14.04
CA LEU A 268 2.04 -3.68 14.77
C LEU A 268 2.83 -2.41 14.45
N THR A 269 2.21 -1.47 13.81
CA THR A 269 2.77 -0.14 13.64
C THR A 269 2.63 0.54 15.00
N ILE A 270 3.59 0.27 15.89
CA ILE A 270 3.74 1.05 17.12
C ILE A 270 4.36 2.36 16.66
N VAL A 271 3.54 3.37 16.53
CA VAL A 271 4.01 4.75 16.37
C VAL A 271 4.57 5.15 17.72
N GLU A 272 5.90 5.35 17.81
CA GLU A 272 6.55 5.97 18.96
C GLU A 272 6.19 7.46 19.05
#